data_ad9c7d50205785e4a00ae0b74c141a82
#
_entry.id   ad9c7d50205785e4a00ae0b74c141a82
#
_cell.length_a   1.000
_cell.length_b   1.000
_cell.length_c   1.000
_cell.angle_alpha   90.00
_cell.angle_beta   90.00
_cell.angle_gamma   90.00
#
_symmetry.space_group_name_H-M   'P 1'
#
loop_
_entity.id
_entity.type
_entity.pdbx_description
1 polymer ?
#
loop_
_entity_poly.entity_id
_entity_poly.type
_entity_poly.pdbx_seq_one_letter_code
_entity_poly.pdbx_strand_id
1 'polypeptide(L)'
;DIRSGRRRVAVVGNAEASLTPELFEGFTNMGALGTDEGLCKLDGSSIPDWRRASRPFGENCGFTLAEGTQYVVLMDDALALELGADIHGAVPEVFINADGLKKSISAPGAGNYVSFAKAVAAAVAILGENTVKNHSFIHAHGSSTPANRATESEIFNRVATAFGIDDWPVTAVKAYVGHTIASASGDQLMSALGTFKYQLIPGIKTIDRVAADVCQTHTSFPLQDRDVRARGMDLALINSKGFGGNNATAVVISPRKVGEMLSRRHGAAMDDYRLRLEQTRQRAEDYEVRADRAELDVIYRFGEQVIDDSAIQLSRDGLTMPGFGNAVIFDKSNPWKDMS
;
A
#
# COMPACT_ATOMS: atom_id res chain seq x y z
N ASP A 1 -16.11 2.28 5.32
CA ASP A 1 -17.27 2.95 4.73
C ASP A 1 -17.88 2.15 3.58
N ILE A 2 -17.08 1.66 2.61
CA ILE A 2 -17.58 0.84 1.50
C ILE A 2 -18.19 -0.47 2.02
N ARG A 3 -17.46 -1.21 2.88
CA ARG A 3 -17.94 -2.47 3.46
C ARG A 3 -19.26 -2.33 4.26
N SER A 4 -19.47 -1.19 4.93
CA SER A 4 -20.70 -0.90 5.67
C SER A 4 -21.82 -0.37 4.79
N GLY A 5 -21.61 -0.19 3.49
CA GLY A 5 -22.57 0.37 2.55
C GLY A 5 -22.81 1.89 2.67
N ARG A 6 -22.05 2.59 3.54
CA ARG A 6 -22.18 4.05 3.69
C ARG A 6 -21.67 4.82 2.48
N ARG A 7 -20.73 4.26 1.76
CA ARG A 7 -20.16 4.81 0.51
C ARG A 7 -20.01 3.69 -0.50
N ARG A 8 -20.26 3.98 -1.75
CA ARG A 8 -20.05 3.04 -2.86
C ARG A 8 -18.68 3.20 -3.51
N VAL A 9 -18.09 4.40 -3.38
CA VAL A 9 -16.78 4.75 -3.95
C VAL A 9 -16.03 5.63 -2.97
N ALA A 10 -14.70 5.50 -2.97
CA ALA A 10 -13.78 6.37 -2.24
C ALA A 10 -12.47 6.53 -3.01
N VAL A 11 -11.96 7.76 -3.06
CA VAL A 11 -10.59 8.03 -3.50
C VAL A 11 -9.69 8.01 -2.27
N VAL A 12 -8.67 7.18 -2.29
CA VAL A 12 -7.75 6.98 -1.17
C VAL A 12 -6.32 7.18 -1.66
N GLY A 13 -5.55 7.97 -0.94
CA GLY A 13 -4.15 8.19 -1.28
C GLY A 13 -3.49 9.23 -0.41
N ASN A 14 -2.24 9.47 -0.70
CA ASN A 14 -1.40 10.46 -0.04
C ASN A 14 -0.49 11.15 -1.05
N ALA A 15 -0.12 12.39 -0.73
CA ALA A 15 0.97 13.12 -1.36
C ALA A 15 1.96 13.56 -0.27
N GLU A 16 3.23 13.37 -0.51
CA GLU A 16 4.29 13.75 0.42
C GLU A 16 5.42 14.44 -0.34
N ALA A 17 5.78 15.64 0.13
CA ALA A 17 6.90 16.44 -0.35
C ALA A 17 7.86 16.65 0.82
N SER A 18 8.59 15.59 1.18
CA SER A 18 9.40 15.49 2.40
C SER A 18 10.84 15.93 2.23
N LEU A 19 11.27 16.34 1.04
CA LEU A 19 12.67 16.74 0.80
C LEU A 19 12.93 18.20 1.23
N THR A 20 12.66 18.51 2.49
CA THR A 20 12.88 19.82 3.09
C THR A 20 14.02 19.78 4.10
N PRO A 21 14.75 20.89 4.31
CA PRO A 21 15.84 20.95 5.29
C PRO A 21 15.43 20.52 6.69
N GLU A 22 14.23 20.90 7.14
CA GLU A 22 13.68 20.59 8.46
C GLU A 22 13.49 19.09 8.67
N LEU A 23 12.98 18.38 7.65
CA LEU A 23 12.80 16.93 7.73
C LEU A 23 14.14 16.18 7.64
N PHE A 24 15.07 16.65 6.82
CA PHE A 24 16.44 16.10 6.81
C PHE A 24 17.10 16.27 8.18
N GLU A 25 17.05 17.45 8.78
CA GLU A 25 17.60 17.70 10.11
C GLU A 25 16.92 16.83 11.17
N GLY A 26 15.59 16.78 11.17
CA GLY A 26 14.81 15.99 12.13
C GLY A 26 15.18 14.50 12.08
N PHE A 27 15.18 13.88 10.91
CA PHE A 27 15.51 12.48 10.75
C PHE A 27 17.00 12.17 10.95
N THR A 28 17.90 13.12 10.64
CA THR A 28 19.33 13.00 10.93
C THR A 28 19.58 12.98 12.43
N ASN A 29 18.94 13.89 13.17
CA ASN A 29 19.04 13.95 14.64
C ASN A 29 18.46 12.69 15.32
N MET A 30 17.50 12.03 14.69
CA MET A 30 17.00 10.73 15.13
C MET A 30 17.91 9.55 14.78
N GLY A 31 18.99 9.76 14.01
CA GLY A 31 19.84 8.69 13.49
C GLY A 31 19.11 7.73 12.54
N ALA A 32 18.06 8.20 11.84
CA ALA A 32 17.22 7.39 10.99
C ALA A 32 17.64 7.39 9.52
N LEU A 33 18.31 8.46 9.05
CA LEU A 33 18.79 8.58 7.67
C LEU A 33 20.11 7.86 7.44
N GLY A 34 20.25 7.26 6.25
CA GLY A 34 21.53 6.84 5.72
C GLY A 34 22.39 8.07 5.37
N THR A 35 23.63 8.07 5.82
CA THR A 35 24.58 9.15 5.57
C THR A 35 25.73 8.69 4.68
N ASP A 36 26.37 9.62 4.00
CA ASP A 36 27.55 9.33 3.17
C ASP A 36 28.66 8.64 3.97
N GLU A 37 28.91 9.11 5.19
CA GLU A 37 29.88 8.49 6.11
C GLU A 37 29.46 7.05 6.47
N GLY A 38 28.17 6.84 6.77
CA GLY A 38 27.62 5.52 7.06
C GLY A 38 27.76 4.56 5.87
N LEU A 39 27.48 5.01 4.66
CA LEU A 39 27.63 4.21 3.45
C LEU A 39 29.09 3.89 3.16
N CYS A 40 29.97 4.88 3.25
CA CYS A 40 31.41 4.67 3.09
C CYS A 40 31.98 3.65 4.09
N LYS A 41 31.55 3.72 5.35
CA LYS A 41 31.95 2.77 6.39
C LYS A 41 31.46 1.35 6.10
N LEU A 42 30.22 1.20 5.64
CA LEU A 42 29.66 -0.11 5.27
C LEU A 42 30.38 -0.74 4.09
N ASP A 43 30.74 0.06 3.09
CA ASP A 43 31.33 -0.43 1.85
C ASP A 43 32.86 -0.47 1.88
N GLY A 44 33.49 0.06 2.95
CA GLY A 44 34.95 0.20 3.05
C GLY A 44 35.52 1.13 1.95
N SER A 45 34.73 2.11 1.53
CA SER A 45 35.04 3.04 0.42
C SER A 45 35.19 4.48 0.95
N SER A 46 35.94 5.32 0.23
CA SER A 46 35.99 6.75 0.46
C SER A 46 34.90 7.55 -0.28
N ILE A 47 34.17 6.90 -1.18
CA ILE A 47 33.09 7.51 -1.98
C ILE A 47 31.84 6.66 -1.77
N PRO A 48 30.70 7.25 -1.38
CA PRO A 48 29.46 6.51 -1.18
C PRO A 48 28.83 6.07 -2.51
N ASP A 49 28.29 4.87 -2.55
CA ASP A 49 27.44 4.42 -3.67
C ASP A 49 25.98 4.80 -3.40
N TRP A 50 25.56 5.96 -3.84
CA TRP A 50 24.19 6.47 -3.65
C TRP A 50 23.11 5.62 -4.33
N ARG A 51 23.45 4.87 -5.39
CA ARG A 51 22.49 3.96 -6.04
C ARG A 51 22.11 2.78 -5.15
N ARG A 52 22.93 2.52 -4.13
CA ARG A 52 22.72 1.49 -3.12
C ARG A 52 22.52 2.08 -1.72
N ALA A 53 22.07 3.33 -1.62
CA ALA A 53 21.85 3.99 -0.32
C ALA A 53 20.72 3.33 0.48
N SER A 54 19.64 2.93 -0.19
CA SER A 54 18.53 2.19 0.44
C SER A 54 18.76 0.68 0.32
N ARG A 55 18.99 0.00 1.45
CA ARG A 55 19.36 -1.44 1.55
C ARG A 55 18.43 -2.22 2.48
N PRO A 56 17.13 -2.36 2.15
CA PRO A 56 16.23 -3.18 2.96
C PRO A 56 16.81 -4.58 3.18
N PHE A 57 16.78 -5.06 4.42
CA PHE A 57 17.24 -6.39 4.83
C PHE A 57 18.73 -6.72 4.59
N GLY A 58 19.51 -5.80 4.02
CA GLY A 58 20.97 -5.90 3.95
C GLY A 58 21.65 -5.15 5.10
N GLU A 59 22.99 -5.15 5.12
CA GLU A 59 23.73 -4.22 5.97
C GLU A 59 23.44 -2.79 5.54
N ASN A 60 22.94 -1.98 6.46
CA ASN A 60 22.43 -0.65 6.21
C ASN A 60 22.71 0.31 7.37
N CYS A 61 22.59 1.61 7.11
CA CYS A 61 22.87 2.65 8.09
C CYS A 61 21.72 3.66 8.27
N GLY A 62 20.60 3.47 7.60
CA GLY A 62 19.43 4.35 7.64
C GLY A 62 18.63 4.32 6.35
N PHE A 63 17.51 5.00 6.32
CA PHE A 63 16.69 5.09 5.10
C PHE A 63 17.08 6.29 4.22
N THR A 64 16.71 6.22 2.96
CA THR A 64 16.82 7.32 2.00
C THR A 64 15.48 8.02 1.93
N LEU A 65 15.42 9.31 2.26
CA LEU A 65 14.20 10.11 2.17
C LEU A 65 13.80 10.33 0.72
N ALA A 66 12.51 10.26 0.42
CA ALA A 66 11.96 10.45 -0.93
C ALA A 66 10.58 11.10 -0.88
N GLU A 67 10.14 11.62 -2.00
CA GLU A 67 8.81 12.18 -2.22
C GLU A 67 7.97 11.24 -3.06
N GLY A 68 6.66 11.33 -2.93
CA GLY A 68 5.76 10.51 -3.73
C GLY A 68 4.29 10.88 -3.58
N THR A 69 3.52 10.50 -4.58
CA THR A 69 2.08 10.71 -4.61
C THR A 69 1.42 9.49 -5.24
N GLN A 70 0.51 8.85 -4.51
CA GLN A 70 -0.29 7.74 -5.03
C GLN A 70 -1.74 7.89 -4.61
N TYR A 71 -2.63 7.63 -5.55
CA TYR A 71 -4.07 7.59 -5.32
C TYR A 71 -4.67 6.36 -5.98
N VAL A 72 -5.64 5.76 -5.29
CA VAL A 72 -6.44 4.66 -5.79
C VAL A 72 -7.93 4.97 -5.62
N VAL A 73 -8.74 4.47 -6.54
CA VAL A 73 -10.19 4.52 -6.42
C VAL A 73 -10.67 3.16 -5.93
N LEU A 74 -11.29 3.14 -4.77
CA LEU A 74 -11.93 1.95 -4.21
C LEU A 74 -13.43 2.01 -4.49
N MET A 75 -14.03 0.90 -4.90
CA MET A 75 -15.47 0.78 -5.16
C MET A 75 -16.02 -0.49 -4.53
N ASP A 76 -17.33 -0.50 -4.24
CA ASP A 76 -18.01 -1.76 -4.03
C ASP A 76 -18.05 -2.58 -5.33
N ASP A 77 -18.14 -3.89 -5.19
CA ASP A 77 -18.09 -4.83 -6.31
C ASP A 77 -19.21 -4.59 -7.33
N ALA A 78 -20.43 -4.30 -6.88
CA ALA A 78 -21.56 -4.04 -7.76
C ALA A 78 -21.34 -2.77 -8.61
N LEU A 79 -20.85 -1.68 -7.98
CA LEU A 79 -20.54 -0.44 -8.70
C LEU A 79 -19.40 -0.64 -9.71
N ALA A 80 -18.36 -1.39 -9.33
CA ALA A 80 -17.26 -1.68 -10.23
C ALA A 80 -17.74 -2.42 -11.50
N LEU A 81 -18.64 -3.38 -11.36
CA LEU A 81 -19.25 -4.07 -12.51
C LEU A 81 -20.18 -3.16 -13.30
N GLU A 82 -21.00 -2.37 -12.63
CA GLU A 82 -21.94 -1.42 -13.23
C GLU A 82 -21.22 -0.41 -14.13
N LEU A 83 -20.07 0.10 -13.69
CA LEU A 83 -19.26 1.07 -14.43
C LEU A 83 -18.30 0.44 -15.45
N GLY A 84 -18.14 -0.88 -15.43
CA GLY A 84 -17.11 -1.55 -16.23
C GLY A 84 -15.68 -1.16 -15.83
N ALA A 85 -15.43 -1.04 -14.52
CA ALA A 85 -14.12 -0.63 -14.01
C ALA A 85 -13.03 -1.65 -14.37
N ASP A 86 -11.84 -1.18 -14.74
CA ASP A 86 -10.66 -2.06 -14.87
C ASP A 86 -10.11 -2.36 -13.47
N ILE A 87 -10.42 -3.55 -12.98
CA ILE A 87 -10.14 -3.95 -11.60
C ILE A 87 -8.70 -4.46 -11.51
N HIS A 88 -7.83 -3.69 -10.86
CA HIS A 88 -6.42 -4.05 -10.65
C HIS A 88 -6.19 -4.95 -9.42
N GLY A 89 -7.18 -5.12 -8.56
CA GLY A 89 -7.13 -5.96 -7.37
C GLY A 89 -8.25 -5.64 -6.40
N ALA A 90 -8.23 -6.27 -5.23
CA ALA A 90 -9.15 -5.94 -4.15
C ALA A 90 -8.41 -5.84 -2.81
N VAL A 91 -8.87 -4.94 -1.94
CA VAL A 91 -8.40 -4.76 -0.56
C VAL A 91 -9.57 -5.08 0.40
N PRO A 92 -9.79 -6.36 0.73
CA PRO A 92 -10.92 -6.74 1.57
C PRO A 92 -10.74 -6.31 3.03
N GLU A 93 -9.51 -6.30 3.55
CA GLU A 93 -9.22 -6.03 4.96
C GLU A 93 -7.91 -5.25 5.12
N VAL A 94 -7.91 -4.34 6.09
CA VAL A 94 -6.72 -3.65 6.61
C VAL A 94 -6.78 -3.70 8.14
N PHE A 95 -5.70 -4.19 8.75
CA PHE A 95 -5.58 -4.29 10.20
C PHE A 95 -4.59 -3.25 10.71
N ILE A 96 -5.02 -2.44 11.66
CA ILE A 96 -4.22 -1.39 12.28
C ILE A 96 -4.12 -1.67 13.78
N ASN A 97 -2.89 -1.66 14.31
CA ASN A 97 -2.63 -1.84 15.73
C ASN A 97 -1.45 -0.98 16.19
N ALA A 98 -1.60 -0.35 17.34
CA ALA A 98 -0.47 0.27 18.02
C ALA A 98 0.38 -0.77 18.76
N ASP A 99 1.68 -0.51 18.90
CA ASP A 99 2.59 -1.38 19.67
C ASP A 99 2.32 -1.40 21.17
N GLY A 100 1.58 -0.40 21.69
CA GLY A 100 1.36 -0.23 23.10
C GLY A 100 2.64 0.20 23.84
N LEU A 101 2.78 -0.25 25.09
CA LEU A 101 3.95 0.06 25.92
C LEU A 101 5.19 -0.64 25.37
N LYS A 102 6.24 0.12 25.09
CA LYS A 102 7.52 -0.39 24.59
C LYS A 102 8.71 0.40 25.13
N LYS A 103 9.89 -0.19 25.04
CA LYS A 103 11.12 0.32 25.64
C LYS A 103 11.54 1.69 25.10
N SER A 104 11.33 1.95 23.81
CA SER A 104 11.63 3.21 23.12
C SER A 104 10.80 3.35 21.85
N ILE A 105 10.83 4.54 21.22
CA ILE A 105 10.11 4.80 19.96
C ILE A 105 10.51 3.79 18.87
N SER A 106 11.78 3.48 18.73
CA SER A 106 12.32 2.57 17.73
C SER A 106 12.25 1.09 18.12
N ALA A 107 11.99 0.78 19.41
CA ALA A 107 11.91 -0.61 19.86
C ALA A 107 10.72 -1.35 19.25
N PRO A 108 10.83 -2.66 19.03
CA PRO A 108 9.70 -3.48 18.60
C PRO A 108 8.63 -3.57 19.67
N GLY A 109 7.37 -3.70 19.24
CA GLY A 109 6.21 -3.94 20.09
C GLY A 109 5.30 -5.00 19.50
N ALA A 110 4.20 -5.31 20.21
CA ALA A 110 3.28 -6.38 19.84
C ALA A 110 2.35 -6.01 18.65
N GLY A 111 2.18 -4.72 18.37
CA GLY A 111 1.19 -4.24 17.40
C GLY A 111 1.37 -4.81 16.00
N ASN A 112 2.61 -4.91 15.54
CA ASN A 112 2.89 -5.45 14.21
C ASN A 112 2.65 -6.97 14.14
N TYR A 113 2.92 -7.73 15.19
CA TYR A 113 2.52 -9.14 15.26
C TYR A 113 1.01 -9.30 15.13
N VAL A 114 0.25 -8.47 15.84
CA VAL A 114 -1.21 -8.51 15.84
C VAL A 114 -1.79 -8.14 14.47
N SER A 115 -1.35 -7.02 13.87
CA SER A 115 -1.85 -6.58 12.56
C SER A 115 -1.52 -7.59 11.47
N PHE A 116 -0.28 -8.11 11.47
CA PHE A 116 0.19 -9.03 10.45
C PHE A 116 -0.47 -10.42 10.57
N ALA A 117 -0.54 -10.98 11.78
CA ALA A 117 -1.20 -12.28 12.01
C ALA A 117 -2.71 -12.22 11.70
N LYS A 118 -3.40 -11.12 12.06
CA LYS A 118 -4.82 -10.92 11.69
C LYS A 118 -5.01 -10.87 10.18
N ALA A 119 -4.10 -10.19 9.45
CA ALA A 119 -4.16 -10.12 8.00
C ALA A 119 -3.98 -11.50 7.36
N VAL A 120 -3.03 -12.30 7.85
CA VAL A 120 -2.84 -13.68 7.38
C VAL A 120 -4.07 -14.54 7.68
N ALA A 121 -4.61 -14.48 8.90
CA ALA A 121 -5.82 -15.23 9.27
C ALA A 121 -7.03 -14.84 8.39
N ALA A 122 -7.22 -13.55 8.12
CA ALA A 122 -8.27 -13.08 7.23
C ALA A 122 -8.05 -13.57 5.79
N ALA A 123 -6.81 -13.54 5.31
CA ALA A 123 -6.47 -14.07 3.98
C ALA A 123 -6.76 -15.57 3.88
N VAL A 124 -6.43 -16.36 4.92
CA VAL A 124 -6.80 -17.79 4.99
C VAL A 124 -8.31 -17.99 4.93
N ALA A 125 -9.06 -17.20 5.69
CA ALA A 125 -10.52 -17.29 5.72
C ALA A 125 -11.16 -16.94 4.35
N ILE A 126 -10.59 -15.99 3.62
CA ILE A 126 -11.12 -15.52 2.33
C ILE A 126 -10.69 -16.43 1.17
N LEU A 127 -9.42 -16.84 1.13
CA LEU A 127 -8.78 -17.47 -0.02
C LEU A 127 -8.40 -18.95 0.19
N GLY A 128 -8.42 -19.41 1.43
CA GLY A 128 -7.99 -20.74 1.84
C GLY A 128 -6.47 -20.83 2.08
N GLU A 129 -6.06 -21.83 2.86
CA GLU A 129 -4.66 -22.06 3.25
C GLU A 129 -3.72 -22.20 2.05
N ASN A 130 -4.13 -22.93 1.02
CA ASN A 130 -3.29 -23.18 -0.14
C ASN A 130 -2.87 -21.89 -0.85
N THR A 131 -3.79 -20.93 -1.01
CA THR A 131 -3.47 -19.63 -1.62
C THR A 131 -2.46 -18.86 -0.78
N VAL A 132 -2.66 -18.85 0.54
CA VAL A 132 -1.76 -18.15 1.46
C VAL A 132 -0.37 -18.78 1.48
N LYS A 133 -0.29 -20.12 1.53
CA LYS A 133 0.99 -20.85 1.59
C LYS A 133 1.77 -20.81 0.26
N ASN A 134 1.08 -20.92 -0.85
CA ASN A 134 1.74 -21.19 -2.14
C ASN A 134 1.64 -20.07 -3.16
N HIS A 135 0.71 -19.14 -3.02
CA HIS A 135 0.42 -18.08 -4.01
C HIS A 135 0.45 -16.69 -3.41
N SER A 136 1.23 -16.49 -2.35
CA SER A 136 1.36 -15.19 -1.67
C SER A 136 2.80 -14.73 -1.55
N PHE A 137 2.95 -13.43 -1.32
CA PHE A 137 4.21 -12.78 -0.97
C PHE A 137 3.99 -11.63 -0.01
N ILE A 138 5.05 -11.19 0.65
CA ILE A 138 5.05 -10.05 1.57
C ILE A 138 5.69 -8.86 0.88
N HIS A 139 4.99 -7.73 0.89
CA HIS A 139 5.58 -6.44 0.60
C HIS A 139 5.91 -5.76 1.93
N ALA A 140 7.18 -5.79 2.30
CA ALA A 140 7.65 -5.32 3.59
C ALA A 140 7.67 -3.80 3.71
N HIS A 141 7.60 -3.28 4.92
CA HIS A 141 7.92 -1.88 5.20
C HIS A 141 9.35 -1.56 4.78
N GLY A 142 10.31 -2.42 5.14
CA GLY A 142 11.65 -2.44 4.55
C GLY A 142 12.37 -1.10 4.55
N SER A 143 12.45 -0.40 5.69
CA SER A 143 12.92 0.98 5.78
C SER A 143 14.42 1.17 5.63
N SER A 144 15.22 0.13 5.40
CA SER A 144 16.69 0.22 5.33
C SER A 144 17.36 0.68 6.65
N THR A 145 16.75 0.39 7.80
CA THR A 145 17.33 0.66 9.11
C THR A 145 17.66 -0.64 9.84
N PRO A 146 18.76 -0.69 10.63
CA PRO A 146 19.18 -1.91 11.33
C PRO A 146 18.08 -2.49 12.23
N ALA A 147 17.42 -1.64 13.03
CA ALA A 147 16.37 -2.09 13.94
C ALA A 147 15.16 -2.67 13.20
N ASN A 148 14.78 -2.11 12.04
CA ASN A 148 13.62 -2.59 11.31
C ASN A 148 13.87 -3.93 10.62
N ARG A 149 15.06 -4.13 10.01
CA ARG A 149 15.36 -5.38 9.29
C ARG A 149 15.24 -6.60 10.18
N ALA A 150 15.81 -6.53 11.40
CA ALA A 150 15.76 -7.60 12.37
C ALA A 150 14.33 -7.82 12.90
N THR A 151 13.66 -6.74 13.32
CA THR A 151 12.30 -6.82 13.89
C THR A 151 11.28 -7.32 12.89
N GLU A 152 11.29 -6.78 11.68
CA GLU A 152 10.28 -7.12 10.67
C GLU A 152 10.45 -8.55 10.16
N SER A 153 11.70 -8.99 9.91
CA SER A 153 11.96 -10.37 9.51
C SER A 153 11.60 -11.38 10.57
N GLU A 154 11.82 -11.08 11.86
CA GLU A 154 11.39 -11.94 12.96
C GLU A 154 9.86 -12.08 13.02
N ILE A 155 9.11 -11.00 12.83
CA ILE A 155 7.64 -11.03 12.79
C ILE A 155 7.16 -11.93 11.64
N PHE A 156 7.68 -11.74 10.45
CA PHE A 156 7.31 -12.54 9.29
C PHE A 156 7.62 -14.02 9.51
N ASN A 157 8.81 -14.31 10.00
CA ASN A 157 9.25 -15.69 10.25
C ASN A 157 8.38 -16.39 11.28
N ARG A 158 8.05 -15.74 12.41
CA ARG A 158 7.19 -16.32 13.46
C ARG A 158 5.75 -16.52 12.99
N VAL A 159 5.22 -15.59 12.19
CA VAL A 159 3.88 -15.76 11.63
C VAL A 159 3.90 -16.86 10.58
N ALA A 160 4.92 -16.93 9.72
CA ALA A 160 5.10 -18.03 8.77
C ALA A 160 5.12 -19.38 9.47
N THR A 161 5.89 -19.50 10.57
CA THR A 161 5.91 -20.72 11.42
C THR A 161 4.52 -21.09 11.92
N ALA A 162 3.77 -20.11 12.46
CA ALA A 162 2.45 -20.35 13.06
C ALA A 162 1.40 -20.81 12.02
N PHE A 163 1.53 -20.34 10.76
CA PHE A 163 0.61 -20.68 9.67
C PHE A 163 1.14 -21.78 8.74
N GLY A 164 2.31 -22.35 9.03
CA GLY A 164 2.92 -23.42 8.25
C GLY A 164 3.24 -22.98 6.82
N ILE A 165 3.84 -21.80 6.67
CA ILE A 165 4.27 -21.23 5.39
C ILE A 165 5.79 -21.39 5.29
N ASP A 166 6.28 -21.94 4.20
CA ASP A 166 7.71 -22.09 3.93
C ASP A 166 8.11 -21.32 2.67
N ASP A 167 9.36 -20.84 2.62
CA ASP A 167 9.90 -20.03 1.50
C ASP A 167 8.99 -18.86 1.10
N TRP A 168 8.51 -18.11 2.11
CA TRP A 168 7.63 -16.97 1.88
C TRP A 168 8.41 -15.80 1.27
N PRO A 169 8.14 -15.38 0.02
CA PRO A 169 8.90 -14.31 -0.61
C PRO A 169 8.61 -12.96 0.05
N VAL A 170 9.67 -12.22 0.36
CA VAL A 170 9.60 -10.86 0.93
C VAL A 170 10.31 -9.90 -0.01
N THR A 171 9.62 -8.85 -0.44
CA THR A 171 10.19 -7.75 -1.25
C THR A 171 10.02 -6.40 -0.57
N ALA A 172 10.80 -5.41 -0.98
CA ALA A 172 10.75 -4.06 -0.43
C ALA A 172 11.05 -3.00 -1.50
N VAL A 173 10.01 -2.30 -1.97
CA VAL A 173 10.12 -1.28 -3.04
C VAL A 173 11.01 -0.09 -2.64
N LYS A 174 11.18 0.17 -1.35
CA LYS A 174 12.07 1.22 -0.86
C LYS A 174 13.53 1.05 -1.27
N ALA A 175 13.94 -0.14 -1.69
CA ALA A 175 15.22 -0.36 -2.36
C ALA A 175 15.39 0.54 -3.60
N TYR A 176 14.30 0.89 -4.28
CA TYR A 176 14.30 1.62 -5.55
C TYR A 176 13.84 3.07 -5.42
N VAL A 177 12.79 3.30 -4.63
CA VAL A 177 12.13 4.61 -4.55
C VAL A 177 12.44 5.37 -3.26
N GLY A 178 13.22 4.77 -2.34
CA GLY A 178 13.43 5.36 -1.02
C GLY A 178 12.18 5.31 -0.15
N HIS A 179 12.16 6.09 0.92
CA HIS A 179 11.06 6.17 1.87
C HIS A 179 10.26 7.46 1.66
N THR A 180 9.13 7.35 1.02
CA THR A 180 8.21 8.46 0.70
C THR A 180 7.27 8.83 1.86
N ILE A 181 7.62 8.45 3.08
CA ILE A 181 6.95 8.74 4.34
C ILE A 181 5.43 8.43 4.28
N ALA A 182 4.57 9.43 4.10
CA ALA A 182 3.12 9.23 4.12
C ALA A 182 2.60 8.39 2.94
N SER A 183 3.24 8.46 1.78
CA SER A 183 2.83 7.72 0.58
C SER A 183 3.48 6.34 0.43
N ALA A 184 4.35 5.93 1.37
CA ALA A 184 5.11 4.68 1.29
C ALA A 184 4.27 3.41 1.12
N SER A 185 3.08 3.34 1.72
CA SER A 185 2.17 2.20 1.53
C SER A 185 1.52 2.19 0.14
N GLY A 186 1.36 3.37 -0.47
CA GLY A 186 0.95 3.51 -1.87
C GLY A 186 1.99 2.94 -2.83
N ASP A 187 3.28 3.23 -2.62
CA ASP A 187 4.39 2.63 -3.40
C ASP A 187 4.37 1.10 -3.30
N GLN A 188 4.18 0.56 -2.08
CA GLN A 188 4.07 -0.88 -1.86
C GLN A 188 2.87 -1.47 -2.60
N LEU A 189 1.72 -0.78 -2.59
CA LEU A 189 0.53 -1.21 -3.31
C LEU A 189 0.77 -1.22 -4.83
N MET A 190 1.34 -0.15 -5.39
CA MET A 190 1.66 -0.08 -6.83
C MET A 190 2.62 -1.20 -7.24
N SER A 191 3.66 -1.47 -6.44
CA SER A 191 4.58 -2.58 -6.66
C SER A 191 3.89 -3.95 -6.59
N ALA A 192 2.96 -4.13 -5.64
CA ALA A 192 2.19 -5.37 -5.52
C ALA A 192 1.26 -5.59 -6.73
N LEU A 193 0.57 -4.55 -7.20
CA LEU A 193 -0.25 -4.61 -8.42
C LEU A 193 0.61 -4.91 -9.65
N GLY A 194 1.82 -4.34 -9.73
CA GLY A 194 2.81 -4.67 -10.76
C GLY A 194 3.22 -6.14 -10.70
N THR A 195 3.45 -6.69 -9.50
CA THR A 195 3.76 -8.12 -9.33
C THR A 195 2.62 -8.99 -9.85
N PHE A 196 1.36 -8.64 -9.59
CA PHE A 196 0.22 -9.39 -10.14
C PHE A 196 0.13 -9.29 -11.66
N LYS A 197 0.39 -8.11 -12.23
CA LYS A 197 0.31 -7.87 -13.68
C LYS A 197 1.40 -8.61 -14.45
N TYR A 198 2.63 -8.55 -13.97
CA TYR A 198 3.80 -9.06 -14.68
C TYR A 198 4.26 -10.44 -14.18
N GLN A 199 3.68 -10.93 -13.07
CA GLN A 199 4.09 -12.16 -12.41
C GLN A 199 5.59 -12.19 -12.09
N LEU A 200 6.09 -11.06 -11.61
CA LEU A 200 7.48 -10.83 -11.25
C LEU A 200 7.55 -10.19 -9.87
N ILE A 201 8.20 -10.83 -8.90
CA ILE A 201 8.50 -10.21 -7.61
C ILE A 201 9.83 -9.47 -7.76
N PRO A 202 9.86 -8.14 -7.58
CA PRO A 202 11.10 -7.38 -7.64
C PRO A 202 12.08 -7.83 -6.56
N GLY A 203 13.32 -8.15 -6.96
CA GLY A 203 14.39 -8.46 -6.01
C GLY A 203 14.92 -7.21 -5.32
N ILE A 204 15.60 -7.38 -4.19
CA ILE A 204 16.26 -6.28 -3.45
C ILE A 204 17.67 -6.12 -4.03
N LYS A 205 17.80 -5.48 -5.20
CA LYS A 205 19.04 -5.43 -6.00
C LYS A 205 20.10 -4.47 -5.44
N THR A 206 19.76 -3.72 -4.39
CA THR A 206 20.67 -2.78 -3.72
C THR A 206 21.57 -3.45 -2.68
N ILE A 207 21.41 -4.74 -2.45
CA ILE A 207 22.21 -5.54 -1.52
C ILE A 207 22.81 -6.75 -2.23
N ASP A 208 24.02 -7.15 -1.80
CA ASP A 208 24.71 -8.35 -2.31
C ASP A 208 24.39 -9.59 -1.48
N ARG A 209 23.94 -9.38 -0.24
CA ARG A 209 23.57 -10.43 0.71
C ARG A 209 22.57 -9.88 1.74
N VAL A 210 21.76 -10.78 2.24
CA VAL A 210 20.89 -10.51 3.40
C VAL A 210 21.77 -10.42 4.66
N ALA A 211 21.46 -9.47 5.55
CA ALA A 211 22.22 -9.28 6.78
C ALA A 211 22.05 -10.47 7.74
N ALA A 212 23.09 -10.75 8.54
CA ALA A 212 23.13 -11.93 9.41
C ALA A 212 22.06 -11.96 10.52
N ASP A 213 21.53 -10.79 10.90
CA ASP A 213 20.48 -10.64 11.90
C ASP A 213 19.05 -10.73 11.34
N VAL A 214 18.89 -11.02 10.04
CA VAL A 214 17.61 -11.21 9.37
C VAL A 214 17.18 -12.66 9.45
N CYS A 215 15.98 -12.91 9.99
CA CYS A 215 15.41 -14.26 10.05
C CYS A 215 14.99 -14.77 8.68
N GLN A 216 15.51 -15.93 8.25
CA GLN A 216 15.28 -16.53 6.94
C GLN A 216 14.80 -17.99 7.00
N THR A 217 14.35 -18.47 8.17
CA THR A 217 13.98 -19.90 8.32
C THR A 217 12.77 -20.27 7.46
N HIS A 218 11.75 -19.40 7.39
CA HIS A 218 10.51 -19.60 6.66
C HIS A 218 10.25 -18.50 5.60
N THR A 219 11.17 -17.55 5.47
CA THR A 219 11.06 -16.42 4.56
C THR A 219 12.25 -16.35 3.61
N SER A 220 12.05 -15.87 2.41
CA SER A 220 13.12 -15.64 1.42
C SER A 220 13.11 -14.18 0.95
N PHE A 221 14.30 -13.62 0.79
CA PHE A 221 14.53 -12.24 0.36
C PHE A 221 15.25 -12.28 -1.00
N PRO A 222 14.53 -12.28 -2.12
CA PRO A 222 15.15 -12.34 -3.44
C PRO A 222 16.08 -11.15 -3.68
N LEU A 223 17.32 -11.40 -4.09
CA LEU A 223 18.28 -10.37 -4.48
C LEU A 223 18.16 -9.99 -5.96
N GLN A 224 17.53 -10.85 -6.74
CA GLN A 224 17.21 -10.66 -8.16
C GLN A 224 15.71 -10.83 -8.36
N ASP A 225 15.18 -10.29 -9.45
CA ASP A 225 13.76 -10.44 -9.78
C ASP A 225 13.40 -11.93 -9.86
N ARG A 226 12.33 -12.31 -9.16
CA ARG A 226 11.85 -13.69 -9.12
C ARG A 226 10.64 -13.83 -10.04
N ASP A 227 10.81 -14.56 -11.13
CA ASP A 227 9.71 -14.95 -12.00
C ASP A 227 8.80 -15.95 -11.27
N VAL A 228 7.52 -15.61 -11.18
CA VAL A 228 6.52 -16.42 -10.48
C VAL A 228 5.39 -16.91 -11.41
N ARG A 229 5.54 -16.80 -12.73
CA ARG A 229 4.53 -17.21 -13.71
C ARG A 229 4.09 -18.66 -13.55
N ALA A 230 5.03 -19.55 -13.28
CA ALA A 230 4.72 -20.98 -13.09
C ALA A 230 3.95 -21.26 -11.80
N ARG A 231 4.20 -20.46 -10.74
CA ARG A 231 3.54 -20.57 -9.42
C ARG A 231 2.24 -19.79 -9.39
N GLY A 232 2.25 -18.58 -9.95
CA GLY A 232 1.22 -17.59 -9.85
C GLY A 232 1.22 -16.87 -8.48
N MET A 233 0.87 -15.57 -8.47
CA MET A 233 0.68 -14.82 -7.22
C MET A 233 -0.72 -14.24 -7.18
N ASP A 234 -1.45 -14.56 -6.11
CA ASP A 234 -2.84 -14.16 -5.92
C ASP A 234 -3.06 -13.27 -4.71
N LEU A 235 -2.06 -13.19 -3.83
CA LEU A 235 -2.15 -12.48 -2.57
C LEU A 235 -0.85 -11.73 -2.28
N ALA A 236 -0.96 -10.45 -1.96
CA ALA A 236 0.09 -9.67 -1.34
C ALA A 236 -0.33 -9.24 0.08
N LEU A 237 0.58 -9.37 1.03
CA LEU A 237 0.43 -8.79 2.36
C LEU A 237 1.32 -7.55 2.43
N ILE A 238 0.72 -6.37 2.48
CA ILE A 238 1.44 -5.11 2.56
C ILE A 238 1.60 -4.74 4.02
N ASN A 239 2.82 -4.78 4.53
CA ASN A 239 3.14 -4.41 5.90
C ASN A 239 3.71 -2.99 5.97
N SER A 240 3.16 -2.16 6.83
CA SER A 240 3.59 -0.78 7.03
C SER A 240 3.74 -0.46 8.50
N LYS A 241 4.78 0.30 8.82
CA LYS A 241 5.12 0.71 10.18
C LYS A 241 5.37 2.22 10.21
N GLY A 242 4.89 2.88 11.25
CA GLY A 242 5.12 4.30 11.50
C GLY A 242 5.84 4.53 12.82
N PHE A 243 6.54 5.65 12.93
CA PHE A 243 7.15 6.09 14.17
C PHE A 243 6.10 6.18 15.28
N GLY A 244 6.52 5.90 16.51
CA GLY A 244 5.60 5.81 17.65
C GLY A 244 4.95 4.44 17.82
N GLY A 245 5.11 3.53 16.85
CA GLY A 245 4.61 2.15 16.94
C GLY A 245 3.24 1.95 16.31
N ASN A 246 2.91 2.72 15.30
CA ASN A 246 1.73 2.47 14.47
C ASN A 246 2.06 1.38 13.45
N ASN A 247 1.21 0.38 13.34
CA ASN A 247 1.40 -0.73 12.42
C ASN A 247 0.11 -0.95 11.63
N ALA A 248 0.25 -1.17 10.34
CA ALA A 248 -0.85 -1.50 9.45
C ALA A 248 -0.46 -2.65 8.53
N THR A 249 -1.38 -3.59 8.31
CA THR A 249 -1.20 -4.66 7.33
C THR A 249 -2.44 -4.78 6.47
N ALA A 250 -2.27 -4.64 5.16
CA ALA A 250 -3.34 -4.79 4.18
C ALA A 250 -3.27 -6.16 3.50
N VAL A 251 -4.44 -6.75 3.28
CA VAL A 251 -4.64 -7.92 2.41
C VAL A 251 -4.98 -7.40 1.01
N VAL A 252 -4.18 -7.76 0.01
CA VAL A 252 -4.40 -7.34 -1.39
C VAL A 252 -4.50 -8.57 -2.27
N ILE A 253 -5.64 -8.71 -2.95
CA ILE A 253 -5.97 -9.88 -3.79
C ILE A 253 -5.74 -9.52 -5.26
N SER A 254 -5.16 -10.43 -6.03
CA SER A 254 -4.88 -10.24 -7.45
C SER A 254 -6.16 -10.05 -8.29
N PRO A 255 -6.08 -9.31 -9.43
CA PRO A 255 -7.24 -9.11 -10.31
C PRO A 255 -7.79 -10.44 -10.86
N ARG A 256 -6.92 -11.43 -11.11
CA ARG A 256 -7.34 -12.78 -11.53
C ARG A 256 -8.25 -13.42 -10.50
N LYS A 257 -7.82 -13.43 -9.24
CA LYS A 257 -8.57 -14.05 -8.14
C LYS A 257 -9.87 -13.28 -7.84
N VAL A 258 -9.82 -11.95 -7.91
CA VAL A 258 -11.00 -11.09 -7.80
C VAL A 258 -12.01 -11.42 -8.90
N GLY A 259 -11.58 -11.60 -10.15
CA GLY A 259 -12.44 -12.01 -11.26
C GLY A 259 -13.17 -13.34 -11.00
N GLU A 260 -12.46 -14.35 -10.42
CA GLU A 260 -13.09 -15.61 -10.01
C GLU A 260 -14.15 -15.41 -8.92
N MET A 261 -13.86 -14.55 -7.92
CA MET A 261 -14.78 -14.26 -6.82
C MET A 261 -16.01 -13.51 -7.33
N LEU A 262 -15.84 -12.51 -8.20
CA LEU A 262 -16.94 -11.77 -8.82
C LEU A 262 -17.81 -12.66 -9.70
N SER A 263 -17.21 -13.56 -10.48
CA SER A 263 -17.96 -14.51 -11.30
C SER A 263 -18.84 -15.44 -10.47
N ARG A 264 -18.42 -15.84 -9.29
CA ARG A 264 -19.23 -16.63 -8.37
C ARG A 264 -20.40 -15.84 -7.77
N ARG A 265 -20.19 -14.57 -7.44
CA ARG A 265 -21.20 -13.70 -6.82
C ARG A 265 -22.17 -13.11 -7.82
N HIS A 266 -21.68 -12.67 -8.97
CA HIS A 266 -22.39 -11.84 -9.96
C HIS A 266 -22.43 -12.49 -11.35
N GLY A 267 -22.43 -13.83 -11.44
CA GLY A 267 -22.31 -14.56 -12.70
C GLY A 267 -23.16 -14.01 -13.85
N ALA A 268 -24.43 -13.67 -13.58
CA ALA A 268 -25.35 -13.13 -14.60
C ALA A 268 -24.93 -11.73 -15.14
N ALA A 269 -24.18 -10.94 -14.36
CA ALA A 269 -23.76 -9.59 -14.75
C ALA A 269 -22.37 -9.56 -15.44
N MET A 270 -21.68 -10.69 -15.50
CA MET A 270 -20.29 -10.71 -15.96
C MET A 270 -20.13 -10.46 -17.47
N ASP A 271 -21.10 -10.82 -18.29
CA ASP A 271 -21.00 -10.56 -19.73
C ASP A 271 -21.18 -9.08 -20.05
N ASP A 272 -22.15 -8.43 -19.41
CA ASP A 272 -22.35 -7.00 -19.51
C ASP A 272 -21.13 -6.22 -18.95
N TYR A 273 -20.56 -6.70 -17.86
CA TYR A 273 -19.33 -6.12 -17.30
C TYR A 273 -18.18 -6.19 -18.31
N ARG A 274 -17.93 -7.34 -18.94
CA ARG A 274 -16.84 -7.50 -19.92
C ARG A 274 -16.97 -6.52 -21.08
N LEU A 275 -18.20 -6.31 -21.57
CA LEU A 275 -18.46 -5.36 -22.64
C LEU A 275 -18.14 -3.92 -22.20
N ARG A 276 -18.56 -3.52 -21.00
CA ARG A 276 -18.26 -2.18 -20.46
C ARG A 276 -16.78 -2.01 -20.14
N LEU A 277 -16.12 -3.04 -19.65
CA LEU A 277 -14.68 -3.05 -19.37
C LEU A 277 -13.87 -2.77 -20.65
N GLU A 278 -14.23 -3.40 -21.76
CA GLU A 278 -13.57 -3.15 -23.05
C GLU A 278 -13.67 -1.67 -23.47
N GLN A 279 -14.86 -1.09 -23.32
CA GLN A 279 -15.07 0.33 -23.57
C GLN A 279 -14.26 1.24 -22.63
N THR A 280 -14.11 0.82 -21.35
CA THR A 280 -13.30 1.56 -20.38
C THR A 280 -11.83 1.51 -20.75
N ARG A 281 -11.30 0.36 -21.15
CA ARG A 281 -9.92 0.20 -21.61
C ARG A 281 -9.62 1.01 -22.86
N GLN A 282 -10.53 0.99 -23.83
CA GLN A 282 -10.37 1.80 -25.02
C GLN A 282 -10.28 3.31 -24.70
N ARG A 283 -11.18 3.80 -23.81
CA ARG A 283 -11.12 5.21 -23.37
C ARG A 283 -9.85 5.54 -22.59
N ALA A 284 -9.33 4.61 -21.79
CA ALA A 284 -8.05 4.81 -21.08
C ALA A 284 -6.88 4.90 -22.07
N GLU A 285 -6.83 4.02 -23.07
CA GLU A 285 -5.81 4.04 -24.12
C GLU A 285 -5.87 5.35 -24.94
N ASP A 286 -7.07 5.77 -25.35
CA ASP A 286 -7.25 7.04 -26.06
C ASP A 286 -6.80 8.24 -25.21
N TYR A 287 -7.06 8.19 -23.89
CA TYR A 287 -6.60 9.22 -22.96
C TYR A 287 -5.07 9.24 -22.85
N GLU A 288 -4.43 8.08 -22.69
CA GLU A 288 -2.96 7.96 -22.62
C GLU A 288 -2.30 8.50 -23.90
N VAL A 289 -2.80 8.14 -25.08
CA VAL A 289 -2.29 8.63 -26.36
C VAL A 289 -2.38 10.15 -26.46
N ARG A 290 -3.49 10.74 -26.00
CA ARG A 290 -3.65 12.21 -25.98
C ARG A 290 -2.73 12.86 -24.94
N ALA A 291 -2.53 12.23 -23.77
CA ALA A 291 -1.62 12.71 -22.75
C ALA A 291 -0.17 12.76 -23.25
N ASP A 292 0.28 11.69 -23.91
CA ASP A 292 1.63 11.61 -24.49
C ASP A 292 1.89 12.66 -25.58
N ARG A 293 0.83 13.10 -26.26
CA ARG A 293 0.89 14.16 -27.27
C ARG A 293 0.71 15.56 -26.70
N ALA A 294 0.53 15.69 -25.37
CA ALA A 294 0.18 16.96 -24.71
C ALA A 294 -1.12 17.59 -25.26
N GLU A 295 -2.08 16.75 -25.67
CA GLU A 295 -3.38 17.17 -26.25
C GLU A 295 -4.50 17.21 -25.19
N LEU A 296 -4.18 17.05 -23.90
CA LEU A 296 -5.15 17.12 -22.82
C LEU A 296 -5.40 18.56 -22.40
N ASP A 297 -6.68 18.90 -22.21
CA ASP A 297 -7.07 20.19 -21.64
C ASP A 297 -6.69 20.25 -20.16
N VAL A 298 -6.26 21.44 -19.70
CA VAL A 298 -6.06 21.72 -18.28
C VAL A 298 -7.43 21.79 -17.61
N ILE A 299 -7.73 20.80 -16.76
CA ILE A 299 -9.02 20.72 -16.06
C ILE A 299 -9.07 21.68 -14.88
N TYR A 300 -7.97 21.74 -14.09
CA TYR A 300 -7.88 22.65 -12.94
C TYR A 300 -7.27 23.99 -13.35
N ARG A 301 -7.97 25.07 -13.02
CA ARG A 301 -7.48 26.45 -13.19
C ARG A 301 -7.59 27.16 -11.86
N PHE A 302 -6.47 27.70 -11.38
CA PHE A 302 -6.41 28.36 -10.10
C PHE A 302 -7.42 29.53 -10.02
N GLY A 303 -8.26 29.54 -8.98
CA GLY A 303 -9.25 30.56 -8.74
C GLY A 303 -10.51 30.51 -9.62
N GLU A 304 -10.59 29.58 -10.60
CA GLU A 304 -11.82 29.38 -11.37
C GLU A 304 -12.76 28.39 -10.64
N GLN A 305 -14.05 28.66 -10.74
CA GLN A 305 -15.13 27.84 -10.15
C GLN A 305 -15.07 27.72 -8.62
N VAL A 306 -14.38 28.63 -7.94
CA VAL A 306 -14.41 28.74 -6.48
C VAL A 306 -15.80 29.21 -6.06
N ILE A 307 -16.41 28.47 -5.13
CA ILE A 307 -17.72 28.84 -4.59
C ILE A 307 -17.53 30.02 -3.64
N ASP A 308 -18.23 31.13 -3.88
CA ASP A 308 -18.29 32.23 -2.94
C ASP A 308 -19.11 31.83 -1.71
N ASP A 309 -18.61 32.12 -0.52
CA ASP A 309 -19.26 31.78 0.75
C ASP A 309 -20.70 32.31 0.83
N SER A 310 -20.96 33.52 0.26
CA SER A 310 -22.28 34.12 0.19
C SER A 310 -23.29 33.32 -0.67
N ALA A 311 -22.83 32.49 -1.53
CA ALA A 311 -23.66 31.63 -2.38
C ALA A 311 -24.06 30.30 -1.70
N ILE A 312 -23.45 29.97 -0.55
CA ILE A 312 -23.80 28.80 0.25
C ILE A 312 -25.09 29.08 1.02
N GLN A 313 -26.13 28.32 0.73
CA GLN A 313 -27.41 28.42 1.42
C GLN A 313 -27.44 27.37 2.55
N LEU A 314 -27.30 27.84 3.77
CA LEU A 314 -27.31 26.99 4.97
C LEU A 314 -28.68 27.06 5.66
N SER A 315 -29.21 25.90 6.03
CA SER A 315 -30.42 25.74 6.83
C SER A 315 -30.20 24.83 8.04
N ARG A 316 -31.20 24.62 8.87
CA ARG A 316 -31.15 23.66 9.99
C ARG A 316 -31.16 22.20 9.51
N ASP A 317 -31.53 21.95 8.26
CA ASP A 317 -31.75 20.63 7.70
C ASP A 317 -30.66 20.19 6.71
N GLY A 318 -29.87 21.15 6.23
CA GLY A 318 -28.83 20.89 5.25
C GLY A 318 -28.28 22.16 4.62
N LEU A 319 -27.47 21.98 3.58
CA LEU A 319 -26.93 23.08 2.79
C LEU A 319 -27.00 22.78 1.28
N THR A 320 -27.09 23.84 0.49
CA THR A 320 -26.95 23.80 -0.96
C THR A 320 -25.81 24.71 -1.42
N MET A 321 -25.13 24.31 -2.48
CA MET A 321 -24.03 25.04 -3.09
C MET A 321 -24.23 25.13 -4.60
N PRO A 322 -23.91 26.26 -5.25
CA PRO A 322 -23.92 26.36 -6.70
C PRO A 322 -23.04 25.29 -7.37
N GLY A 323 -23.51 24.73 -8.46
CA GLY A 323 -22.77 23.68 -9.20
C GLY A 323 -22.89 22.26 -8.63
N PHE A 324 -23.50 22.08 -7.45
CA PHE A 324 -23.81 20.77 -6.88
C PHE A 324 -25.31 20.46 -7.06
N GLY A 325 -25.61 19.39 -7.78
CA GLY A 325 -27.01 19.04 -8.11
C GLY A 325 -27.85 18.55 -6.92
N ASN A 326 -27.19 18.13 -5.82
CA ASN A 326 -27.87 17.60 -4.64
C ASN A 326 -27.55 18.42 -3.40
N ALA A 327 -28.55 18.67 -2.57
CA ALA A 327 -28.34 19.25 -1.25
C ALA A 327 -27.63 18.28 -0.32
N VAL A 328 -26.74 18.78 0.53
CA VAL A 328 -26.17 18.02 1.64
C VAL A 328 -27.21 18.05 2.78
N ILE A 329 -27.80 16.92 3.08
CA ILE A 329 -28.79 16.76 4.16
C ILE A 329 -28.08 16.38 5.46
N PHE A 330 -28.40 17.07 6.55
CA PHE A 330 -27.86 16.73 7.86
C PHE A 330 -28.59 15.53 8.46
N ASP A 331 -27.84 14.52 8.83
CA ASP A 331 -28.39 13.41 9.59
C ASP A 331 -28.73 13.85 11.00
N LYS A 332 -30.01 13.85 11.32
CA LYS A 332 -30.56 14.20 12.63
C LYS A 332 -30.98 12.98 13.43
N SER A 333 -30.64 11.79 12.97
CA SER A 333 -30.93 10.58 13.72
C SER A 333 -30.19 10.60 15.05
N ASN A 334 -30.92 10.30 16.14
CA ASN A 334 -30.32 10.08 17.44
C ASN A 334 -30.05 8.59 17.61
N PRO A 335 -28.78 8.11 17.50
CA PRO A 335 -28.46 6.70 17.72
C PRO A 335 -28.62 6.27 19.19
N TRP A 336 -28.83 7.22 20.09
CA TRP A 336 -28.90 7.02 21.54
C TRP A 336 -30.33 7.32 22.08
N LYS A 337 -31.38 7.00 21.29
CA LYS A 337 -32.76 7.25 21.69
C LYS A 337 -33.17 6.55 22.97
N ASP A 338 -32.54 5.42 23.25
CA ASP A 338 -32.72 4.62 24.45
C ASP A 338 -32.04 5.21 25.70
N MET A 339 -31.21 6.23 25.53
CA MET A 339 -30.48 6.92 26.60
C MET A 339 -30.95 8.35 26.81
N SER A 340 -31.94 8.83 26.08
CA SER A 340 -32.43 10.21 26.14
C SER A 340 -33.86 10.31 26.70
#